data_01bc2cc1103d94e9ebf974bf77c5410f
#
_entry.id   01bc2cc1103d94e9ebf974bf77c5410f
#
_cell.length_a   1.000
_cell.length_b   1.000
_cell.length_c   1.000
_cell.angle_alpha   90.00
_cell.angle_beta   90.00
_cell.angle_gamma   90.00
#
_symmetry.space_group_name_H-M   'P 1'
#
loop_
_entity.id
_entity.type
_entity.pdbx_description
1 polymer ?
#
loop_
_entity_poly.entity_id
_entity_poly.type
_entity_poly.pdbx_seq_one_letter_code
_entity_poly.pdbx_strand_id
1 'polypeptide(L)'
;MKNQMIDAAMLLERLPFRPPYLMIDRAEVDADAGVVTAVKAASAGEPYFAGHFPGQAIMPGVLQVEMMFQAACLLVDDLGPNPAITAASKVKFRKPVTPGDMVRVTVEKTAADGGGVSIKARAQVGEGVTSQANLTVTPGLSADQLAPHT
;
A
#
# COMPACT_ATOMS: atom_id res chain seq x y z
N MET A 1 4.07 22.87 4.95
CA MET A 1 2.97 22.77 3.99
C MET A 1 1.84 21.97 4.61
N LYS A 2 0.63 22.22 4.19
CA LYS A 2 -0.52 21.52 4.75
C LYS A 2 -0.64 20.11 4.15
N ASN A 3 -1.17 19.18 4.94
CA ASN A 3 -1.49 17.85 4.49
C ASN A 3 -2.53 17.91 3.37
N GLN A 4 -2.35 17.11 2.34
CA GLN A 4 -3.29 16.96 1.25
C GLN A 4 -4.18 15.76 1.49
N MET A 5 -5.49 15.98 1.51
CA MET A 5 -6.46 14.89 1.55
C MET A 5 -6.68 14.35 0.14
N ILE A 6 -6.62 13.04 0.00
CA ILE A 6 -6.78 12.33 -1.27
C ILE A 6 -8.02 11.45 -1.15
N ASP A 7 -9.07 11.80 -1.87
CA ASP A 7 -10.30 11.01 -1.92
C ASP A 7 -10.23 9.92 -3.01
N ALA A 8 -11.29 9.13 -3.13
CA ALA A 8 -11.32 8.01 -4.06
C ALA A 8 -11.12 8.44 -5.53
N ALA A 9 -11.68 9.57 -5.94
CA ALA A 9 -11.52 10.07 -7.31
C ALA A 9 -10.07 10.49 -7.58
N MET A 10 -9.45 11.16 -6.62
CA MET A 10 -8.05 11.59 -6.72
C MET A 10 -7.10 10.39 -6.73
N LEU A 11 -7.40 9.31 -5.99
CA LEU A 11 -6.61 8.08 -6.05
C LEU A 11 -6.59 7.48 -7.45
N LEU A 12 -7.75 7.47 -8.13
CA LEU A 12 -7.85 6.97 -9.50
C LEU A 12 -7.06 7.83 -10.51
N GLU A 13 -6.90 9.12 -10.24
CA GLU A 13 -6.10 10.01 -11.07
C GLU A 13 -4.60 9.83 -10.83
N ARG A 14 -4.20 9.63 -9.57
CA ARG A 14 -2.79 9.61 -9.17
C ARG A 14 -2.14 8.25 -9.25
N LEU A 15 -2.91 7.17 -9.12
CA LEU A 15 -2.39 5.80 -9.08
C LEU A 15 -2.77 5.02 -10.33
N PRO A 16 -1.89 4.15 -10.83
CA PRO A 16 -2.21 3.31 -12.00
C PRO A 16 -3.03 2.07 -11.65
N PHE A 17 -3.60 2.02 -10.46
CA PHE A 17 -4.39 0.89 -9.96
C PHE A 17 -5.87 1.19 -10.08
N ARG A 18 -6.66 0.14 -10.31
CA ARG A 18 -8.13 0.23 -10.43
C ARG A 18 -8.77 -0.85 -9.56
N PRO A 19 -10.01 -0.66 -9.11
CA PRO A 19 -10.76 -1.74 -8.48
C PRO A 19 -10.85 -2.97 -9.42
N PRO A 20 -10.71 -4.19 -8.90
CA PRO A 20 -10.64 -4.57 -7.47
C PRO A 20 -9.22 -4.56 -6.87
N TYR A 21 -8.19 -4.19 -7.63
CA TYR A 21 -6.81 -4.21 -7.16
C TYR A 21 -6.43 -3.01 -6.29
N LEU A 22 -7.10 -1.88 -6.43
CA LEU A 22 -6.89 -0.71 -5.58
C LEU A 22 -7.20 -1.05 -4.11
N MET A 23 -6.20 -0.95 -3.23
CA MET A 23 -6.28 -1.34 -1.83
C MET A 23 -6.36 -0.16 -0.87
N ILE A 24 -6.72 1.03 -1.35
CA ILE A 24 -6.81 2.24 -0.54
C ILE A 24 -8.12 2.93 -0.86
N ASP A 25 -8.86 3.35 0.16
CA ASP A 25 -10.12 4.07 0.00
C ASP A 25 -9.94 5.59 0.05
N ARG A 26 -8.98 6.05 0.84
CA ARG A 26 -8.57 7.46 0.93
C ARG A 26 -7.20 7.55 1.59
N ALA A 27 -6.57 8.72 1.46
CA ALA A 27 -5.27 8.97 2.06
C ALA A 27 -5.11 10.42 2.48
N GLU A 28 -4.14 10.67 3.33
CA GLU A 28 -3.63 11.96 3.68
C GLU A 28 -2.13 11.96 3.42
N VAL A 29 -1.65 12.94 2.66
CA VAL A 29 -0.25 13.02 2.25
C VAL A 29 0.36 14.29 2.83
N ASP A 30 1.44 14.14 3.60
CA ASP A 30 2.33 15.22 4.00
C ASP A 30 3.61 15.09 3.18
N ALA A 31 3.68 15.83 2.08
CA ALA A 31 4.80 15.75 1.14
C ALA A 31 6.10 16.27 1.76
N ASP A 32 6.03 17.29 2.62
CA ASP A 32 7.20 17.87 3.27
C ASP A 32 7.82 16.91 4.29
N ALA A 33 6.98 16.22 5.05
CA ALA A 33 7.42 15.21 6.01
C ALA A 33 7.72 13.85 5.34
N GLY A 34 7.26 13.64 4.11
CA GLY A 34 7.40 12.34 3.44
C GLY A 34 6.56 11.24 4.08
N VAL A 35 5.36 11.58 4.51
CA VAL A 35 4.45 10.66 5.23
C VAL A 35 3.12 10.54 4.51
N VAL A 36 2.63 9.32 4.37
CA VAL A 36 1.27 9.03 3.91
C VAL A 36 0.55 8.23 4.98
N THR A 37 -0.67 8.62 5.27
CA THR A 37 -1.60 7.82 6.07
C THR A 37 -2.78 7.45 5.18
N ALA A 38 -2.97 6.16 4.93
CA ALA A 38 -4.03 5.66 4.07
C ALA A 38 -4.96 4.74 4.86
N VAL A 39 -6.20 4.65 4.45
CA VAL A 39 -7.19 3.78 5.09
C VAL A 39 -7.88 2.90 4.07
N LYS A 40 -8.22 1.70 4.52
CA LYS A 40 -9.06 0.75 3.79
C LYS A 40 -10.06 0.10 4.73
N ALA A 41 -11.32 0.10 4.32
CA ALA A 41 -12.33 -0.71 4.97
C ALA A 41 -12.16 -2.18 4.53
N ALA A 42 -11.88 -3.07 5.46
CA ALA A 42 -11.85 -4.51 5.21
C ALA A 42 -13.29 -5.04 5.25
N SER A 43 -14.04 -4.77 4.18
CA SER A 43 -15.45 -5.16 4.07
C SER A 43 -15.61 -6.67 3.93
N ALA A 44 -16.67 -7.23 4.52
CA ALA A 44 -17.03 -8.64 4.33
C ALA A 44 -17.30 -8.99 2.84
N GLY A 45 -17.59 -7.99 2.01
CA GLY A 45 -17.78 -8.15 0.56
C GLY A 45 -16.49 -8.27 -0.26
N GLU A 46 -15.33 -8.12 0.35
CA GLU A 46 -14.05 -8.28 -0.37
C GLU A 46 -13.86 -9.74 -0.80
N PRO A 47 -13.58 -9.98 -2.11
CA PRO A 47 -13.56 -11.35 -2.63
C PRO A 47 -12.47 -12.24 -2.04
N TYR A 48 -11.36 -11.69 -1.57
CA TYR A 48 -10.28 -12.49 -1.00
C TYR A 48 -10.66 -13.20 0.31
N PHE A 49 -11.66 -12.71 1.04
CA PHE A 49 -12.08 -13.35 2.30
C PHE A 49 -12.71 -14.72 2.10
N ALA A 50 -13.39 -14.94 0.97
CA ALA A 50 -14.02 -16.22 0.69
C ALA A 50 -13.00 -17.36 0.57
N GLY A 51 -11.84 -17.07 0.00
CA GLY A 51 -10.79 -18.07 -0.23
C GLY A 51 -9.69 -18.10 0.84
N HIS A 52 -9.67 -17.15 1.73
CA HIS A 52 -8.56 -17.00 2.70
C HIS A 52 -9.06 -16.70 4.11
N PHE A 53 -9.60 -17.66 4.83
CA PHE A 53 -9.80 -19.06 4.40
C PHE A 53 -11.28 -19.42 4.45
N PRO A 54 -11.74 -20.50 3.79
CA PRO A 54 -13.12 -20.95 3.94
C PRO A 54 -13.49 -21.18 5.41
N GLY A 55 -14.52 -20.49 5.89
CA GLY A 55 -14.95 -20.56 7.28
C GLY A 55 -14.16 -19.71 8.27
N GLN A 56 -13.06 -19.08 7.85
CA GLN A 56 -12.26 -18.17 8.68
C GLN A 56 -11.66 -17.07 7.81
N ALA A 57 -12.37 -15.97 7.69
CA ALA A 57 -11.98 -14.86 6.83
C ALA A 57 -10.85 -14.04 7.45
N ILE A 58 -9.72 -14.01 6.79
CA ILE A 58 -8.53 -13.24 7.18
C ILE A 58 -7.99 -12.56 5.93
N MET A 59 -7.72 -11.25 6.01
CA MET A 59 -7.07 -10.53 4.92
C MET A 59 -5.65 -11.09 4.72
N PRO A 60 -5.28 -11.52 3.50
CA PRO A 60 -3.92 -11.97 3.25
C PRO A 60 -2.89 -10.93 3.66
N GLY A 61 -1.86 -11.33 4.42
CA GLY A 61 -0.82 -10.41 4.88
C GLY A 61 -0.12 -9.70 3.72
N VAL A 62 0.08 -10.38 2.60
CA VAL A 62 0.68 -9.79 1.40
C VAL A 62 -0.16 -8.63 0.83
N LEU A 63 -1.48 -8.62 1.05
CA LEU A 63 -2.33 -7.51 0.63
C LEU A 63 -2.16 -6.30 1.56
N GLN A 64 -1.78 -6.48 2.81
CA GLN A 64 -1.39 -5.38 3.68
C GLN A 64 -0.09 -4.73 3.18
N VAL A 65 0.86 -5.53 2.72
CA VAL A 65 2.08 -5.03 2.07
C VAL A 65 1.74 -4.29 0.78
N GLU A 66 0.79 -4.79 -0.01
CA GLU A 66 0.31 -4.10 -1.21
C GLU A 66 -0.30 -2.73 -0.87
N MET A 67 -1.08 -2.62 0.21
CA MET A 67 -1.57 -1.33 0.70
C MET A 67 -0.44 -0.36 1.00
N MET A 68 0.62 -0.83 1.66
CA MET A 68 1.81 -0.02 1.98
C MET A 68 2.47 0.48 0.70
N PHE A 69 2.60 -0.39 -0.30
CA PHE A 69 3.15 -0.05 -1.61
C PHE A 69 2.30 1.01 -2.32
N GLN A 70 1.00 0.82 -2.39
CA GLN A 70 0.10 1.78 -3.05
C GLN A 70 0.12 3.14 -2.35
N ALA A 71 0.15 3.15 -1.03
CA ALA A 71 0.31 4.39 -0.26
C ALA A 71 1.66 5.07 -0.55
N ALA A 72 2.74 4.30 -0.63
CA ALA A 72 4.07 4.82 -0.95
C ALA A 72 4.14 5.44 -2.34
N CYS A 73 3.37 4.94 -3.30
CA CYS A 73 3.28 5.51 -4.64
C CYS A 73 2.83 6.97 -4.63
N LEU A 74 2.09 7.39 -3.62
CA LEU A 74 1.66 8.79 -3.47
C LEU A 74 2.82 9.74 -3.10
N LEU A 75 3.99 9.21 -2.74
CA LEU A 75 5.20 9.98 -2.46
C LEU A 75 6.14 10.08 -3.67
N VAL A 76 5.80 9.45 -4.78
CA VAL A 76 6.60 9.45 -6.00
C VAL A 76 6.01 10.47 -6.99
N ASP A 77 6.83 11.42 -7.44
CA ASP A 77 6.36 12.51 -8.31
C ASP A 77 6.01 12.05 -9.73
N ASP A 78 6.86 11.20 -10.32
CA ASP A 78 6.67 10.66 -11.67
C ASP A 78 6.59 9.13 -11.57
N LEU A 79 5.41 8.65 -11.20
CA LEU A 79 5.20 7.24 -10.93
C LEU A 79 5.26 6.36 -12.17
N GLY A 80 4.77 6.87 -13.29
CA GLY A 80 4.65 6.09 -14.53
C GLY A 80 3.61 4.97 -14.43
N PRO A 81 3.47 4.14 -15.48
CA PRO A 81 2.41 3.15 -15.57
C PRO A 81 2.66 1.87 -14.76
N ASN A 82 3.92 1.53 -14.48
CA ASN A 82 4.31 0.24 -13.91
C ASN A 82 5.24 0.42 -12.72
N PRO A 83 4.78 1.02 -11.60
CA PRO A 83 5.57 1.02 -10.38
C PRO A 83 5.60 -0.39 -9.77
N ALA A 84 6.67 -0.69 -9.06
CA ALA A 84 6.81 -1.99 -8.41
C ALA A 84 7.59 -1.90 -7.11
N ILE A 85 7.35 -2.87 -6.24
CA ILE A 85 8.23 -3.16 -5.12
C ILE A 85 9.47 -3.87 -5.68
N THR A 86 10.64 -3.28 -5.54
CA THR A 86 11.90 -3.87 -6.02
C THR A 86 12.75 -4.44 -4.90
N ALA A 87 12.45 -4.09 -3.66
CA ALA A 87 13.06 -4.70 -2.48
C ALA A 87 12.09 -4.63 -1.30
N ALA A 88 12.13 -5.65 -0.47
CA ALA A 88 11.37 -5.71 0.77
C ALA A 88 12.23 -6.35 1.86
N SER A 89 12.18 -5.79 3.06
CA SER A 89 12.88 -6.32 4.22
C SER A 89 12.09 -6.08 5.49
N LYS A 90 12.43 -6.82 6.55
CA LYS A 90 11.78 -6.69 7.87
C LYS A 90 10.26 -6.78 7.78
N VAL A 91 9.76 -7.64 6.91
CA VAL A 91 8.33 -7.90 6.76
C VAL A 91 7.88 -8.77 7.91
N LYS A 92 6.90 -8.28 8.68
CA LYS A 92 6.35 -8.98 9.84
C LYS A 92 4.84 -8.90 9.83
N PHE A 93 4.19 -10.02 10.08
CA PHE A 93 2.75 -10.15 10.25
C PHE A 93 2.47 -10.50 11.72
N ARG A 94 1.73 -9.64 12.42
CA ARG A 94 1.56 -9.75 13.87
C ARG A 94 0.16 -10.17 14.30
N LYS A 95 -0.86 -9.63 13.63
CA LYS A 95 -2.27 -9.85 13.96
C LYS A 95 -3.09 -9.95 12.69
N PRO A 96 -4.12 -10.82 12.66
CA PRO A 96 -5.00 -10.89 11.49
C PRO A 96 -5.86 -9.64 11.37
N VAL A 97 -6.18 -9.30 10.13
CA VAL A 97 -7.23 -8.34 9.78
C VAL A 97 -8.44 -9.16 9.34
N THR A 98 -9.59 -8.87 9.93
CA THR A 98 -10.84 -9.61 9.69
C THR A 98 -11.93 -8.68 9.15
N PRO A 99 -13.00 -9.23 8.56
CA PRO A 99 -14.09 -8.41 8.03
C PRO A 99 -14.68 -7.46 9.08
N GLY A 100 -14.84 -6.20 8.70
CA GLY A 100 -15.31 -5.12 9.56
C GLY A 100 -14.21 -4.24 10.11
N ASP A 101 -12.95 -4.64 9.99
CA ASP A 101 -11.82 -3.83 10.44
C ASP A 101 -11.58 -2.64 9.50
N MET A 102 -11.24 -1.50 10.09
CA MET A 102 -10.71 -0.35 9.37
C MET A 102 -9.19 -0.40 9.49
N VAL A 103 -8.54 -0.67 8.36
CA VAL A 103 -7.08 -0.78 8.32
C VAL A 103 -6.48 0.58 8.01
N ARG A 104 -5.56 1.03 8.85
CA ARG A 104 -4.76 2.24 8.61
C ARG A 104 -3.34 1.85 8.29
N VAL A 105 -2.83 2.38 7.19
CA VAL A 105 -1.43 2.22 6.80
C VAL A 105 -0.73 3.56 6.96
N THR A 106 0.40 3.57 7.64
CA THR A 106 1.29 4.72 7.72
C THR A 106 2.60 4.38 7.02
N VAL A 107 2.97 5.21 6.06
CA VAL A 107 4.18 5.08 5.27
C VAL A 107 5.06 6.29 5.51
N GLU A 108 6.33 6.06 5.79
CA GLU A 108 7.31 7.10 6.03
C GLU A 108 8.49 6.91 5.07
N LYS A 109 8.79 7.94 4.30
CA LYS A 109 9.93 7.97 3.39
C LYS A 109 11.22 7.99 4.20
N THR A 110 12.13 7.08 3.91
CA THR A 110 13.44 7.00 4.55
C THR A 110 14.56 7.49 3.64
N ALA A 111 14.39 7.33 2.32
CA ALA A 111 15.36 7.80 1.32
C ALA A 111 14.70 7.98 -0.05
N ALA A 112 15.27 8.87 -0.87
CA ALA A 112 15.02 8.88 -2.31
C ALA A 112 15.94 7.84 -2.98
N ASP A 113 15.43 7.16 -3.99
CA ASP A 113 16.12 6.06 -4.64
C ASP A 113 15.86 6.07 -6.16
N GLY A 114 16.72 6.79 -6.92
CA GLY A 114 16.67 6.76 -8.37
C GLY A 114 15.33 7.12 -9.00
N GLY A 115 14.64 8.13 -8.48
CA GLY A 115 13.28 8.52 -8.87
C GLY A 115 12.18 7.83 -8.07
N GLY A 116 12.51 6.75 -7.36
CA GLY A 116 11.62 6.06 -6.43
C GLY A 116 11.87 6.45 -4.99
N VAL A 117 11.34 5.64 -4.08
CA VAL A 117 11.46 5.88 -2.64
C VAL A 117 11.71 4.57 -1.89
N SER A 118 12.52 4.66 -0.84
CA SER A 118 12.58 3.67 0.21
C SER A 118 11.70 4.14 1.37
N ILE A 119 10.92 3.25 1.90
CA ILE A 119 9.92 3.56 2.92
C ILE A 119 9.96 2.54 4.07
N LYS A 120 9.52 3.02 5.21
CA LYS A 120 9.15 2.21 6.36
C LYS A 120 7.65 2.32 6.56
N ALA A 121 6.97 1.19 6.69
CA ALA A 121 5.51 1.17 6.76
C ALA A 121 4.99 0.25 7.86
N ARG A 122 3.81 0.58 8.35
CA ARG A 122 3.03 -0.29 9.23
C ARG A 122 1.56 -0.21 8.87
N ALA A 123 0.86 -1.30 9.07
CA ALA A 123 -0.60 -1.37 9.06
C ALA A 123 -1.09 -1.60 10.48
N GLN A 124 -2.23 -1.01 10.82
CA GLN A 124 -2.82 -1.16 12.14
C GLN A 124 -4.35 -1.12 12.08
N VAL A 125 -4.97 -1.77 13.05
CA VAL A 125 -6.42 -1.68 13.32
C VAL A 125 -6.54 -1.14 14.74
N GLY A 126 -7.21 0.01 14.89
CA GLY A 126 -7.18 0.73 16.16
C GLY A 126 -5.73 1.05 16.54
N GLU A 127 -5.32 0.66 17.74
CA GLU A 127 -3.94 0.85 18.23
C GLU A 127 -3.03 -0.36 17.99
N GLY A 128 -3.60 -1.48 17.49
CA GLY A 128 -2.85 -2.71 17.27
C GLY A 128 -2.17 -2.77 15.92
N VAL A 129 -0.85 -2.90 15.89
CA VAL A 129 -0.10 -3.11 14.65
C VAL A 129 -0.39 -4.52 14.12
N THR A 130 -0.85 -4.61 12.88
CA THR A 130 -1.15 -5.88 12.22
C THR A 130 0.00 -6.38 11.35
N SER A 131 0.73 -5.46 10.73
CA SER A 131 1.91 -5.80 9.92
C SER A 131 2.86 -4.60 9.80
N GLN A 132 4.08 -4.89 9.37
CA GLN A 132 5.10 -3.88 9.09
C GLN A 132 6.04 -4.38 8.00
N ALA A 133 6.65 -3.45 7.28
CA ALA A 133 7.64 -3.75 6.24
C ALA A 133 8.49 -2.51 5.94
N ASN A 134 9.70 -2.77 5.43
CA ASN A 134 10.51 -1.77 4.73
C ASN A 134 10.49 -2.13 3.25
N LEU A 135 10.13 -1.18 2.40
CA LEU A 135 9.98 -1.40 0.96
C LEU A 135 10.80 -0.39 0.18
N THR A 136 11.28 -0.83 -0.99
CA THR A 136 11.77 0.07 -2.04
C THR A 136 10.76 0.06 -3.18
N VAL A 137 10.26 1.23 -3.53
CA VAL A 137 9.30 1.44 -4.61
C VAL A 137 10.03 2.07 -5.77
N THR A 138 10.01 1.41 -6.93
CA THR A 138 10.65 1.87 -8.16
C THR A 138 9.58 2.17 -9.20
N PRO A 139 9.53 3.41 -9.75
CA PRO A 139 8.58 3.79 -10.77
C PRO A 139 9.03 3.42 -12.16
N GLY A 140 8.11 3.46 -13.14
CA GLY A 140 8.40 3.49 -14.56
C GLY A 140 9.08 2.25 -15.12
N LEU A 141 8.85 1.07 -14.58
CA LEU A 141 9.43 -0.17 -15.12
C LEU A 141 8.90 -0.46 -16.52
N SER A 142 9.81 -0.83 -17.43
CA SER A 142 9.43 -1.26 -18.77
C SER A 142 8.83 -2.67 -18.78
N ALA A 143 8.13 -3.02 -19.86
CA ALA A 143 7.59 -4.37 -20.02
C ALA A 143 8.68 -5.44 -19.94
N ASP A 144 9.88 -5.16 -20.51
CA ASP A 144 11.00 -6.10 -20.47
C ASP A 144 11.53 -6.31 -19.05
N GLN A 145 11.52 -5.27 -18.23
CA GLN A 145 11.93 -5.36 -16.82
C GLN A 145 10.91 -6.13 -15.97
N LEU A 146 9.66 -6.20 -16.40
CA LEU A 146 8.59 -6.93 -15.72
C LEU A 146 8.42 -8.35 -16.25
N ALA A 147 9.00 -8.65 -17.42
CA ALA A 147 8.88 -9.97 -18.03
C ALA A 147 9.55 -11.05 -17.15
N PRO A 148 8.92 -12.22 -16.99
CA PRO A 148 9.54 -13.31 -16.25
C PRO A 148 10.83 -13.75 -16.95
N HIS A 149 11.84 -14.00 -16.16
CA HIS A 149 13.07 -14.59 -16.69
C HIS A 149 12.80 -16.05 -17.07
N THR A 150 12.85 -16.34 -18.34
CA THR A 150 12.75 -17.71 -18.88
C THR A 150 14.10 -18.39 -18.85
#